data_5809819405e305c22b58a76e580e1897
#
_entry.id   5809819405e305c22b58a76e580e1897
#
_cell.length_a   1.000
_cell.length_b   1.000
_cell.length_c   1.000
_cell.angle_alpha   90.00
_cell.angle_beta   90.00
_cell.angle_gamma   90.00
#
_symmetry.space_group_name_H-M   'P 1'
#
loop_
_entity.id
_entity.type
_entity.pdbx_description
1 polymer ?
#
loop_
_entity_poly.entity_id
_entity_poly.type
_entity_poly.pdbx_seq_one_letter_code
_entity_poly.pdbx_strand_id
1 'polypeptide(L)'
;MDDGKIWERLLEEQTNLFRKTTQKNADLEARVVELERELNVWKLAFSTTEQEKVLFQKQVNRLERNIGSLKDDNPLVLCLIDGDGNIFSSDLLAQGRAGGAQAAQLLTKGITDYLIENEDNASDSSCISGRAKIWVSVYCNKSGLQETITSRQLCTTEQFEAFIVGFNHASPLFSIIDVGHGKEAADTKIKECLRVFTRFPQTCKVFFGGGHDNGYATTLNALNNEGYLDKVILLRGYHEVAFELRALQLPYAEFEGVFMTRKLPYNPSRKPSAHSSGDSERRPAKISHGPQPSITKHKVKSHLAPIMLASGTKFDPPPCNFHYLAVCKSAGNCRYGHDYQLTPDDLTIMRVNAKKSPCGHANRSE
;
A
#
# COMPACT_ATOMS: atom_id res chain seq x y z
N MET A 1 -87.97 -33.48 -56.46
CA MET A 1 -87.61 -34.42 -55.36
C MET A 1 -86.21 -34.18 -54.78
N ASP A 2 -85.80 -32.94 -54.84
CA ASP A 2 -84.38 -32.70 -54.35
C ASP A 2 -84.26 -31.67 -53.18
N ASP A 3 -85.36 -30.96 -52.96
CA ASP A 3 -85.43 -29.86 -51.94
C ASP A 3 -85.29 -30.44 -50.50
N GLY A 4 -85.83 -31.65 -50.22
CA GLY A 4 -85.74 -32.29 -48.90
C GLY A 4 -84.32 -32.63 -48.52
N LYS A 5 -83.52 -33.10 -49.44
CA LYS A 5 -82.13 -33.44 -49.20
C LYS A 5 -81.26 -32.21 -49.00
N ILE A 6 -81.59 -31.11 -49.65
CA ILE A 6 -80.91 -29.82 -49.46
C ILE A 6 -81.16 -29.30 -48.04
N TRP A 7 -82.39 -29.38 -47.56
CA TRP A 7 -82.80 -28.99 -46.21
C TRP A 7 -82.12 -29.82 -45.13
N GLU A 8 -82.06 -31.14 -45.32
CA GLU A 8 -81.36 -32.03 -44.35
C GLU A 8 -79.90 -31.67 -44.25
N ARG A 9 -79.24 -31.43 -45.35
CA ARG A 9 -77.81 -31.06 -45.40
C ARG A 9 -77.54 -29.71 -44.74
N LEU A 10 -78.37 -28.68 -44.99
CA LEU A 10 -78.32 -27.39 -44.36
C LEU A 10 -78.53 -27.45 -42.83
N LEU A 11 -79.50 -28.31 -42.39
CA LEU A 11 -79.73 -28.55 -40.97
C LEU A 11 -78.53 -29.26 -40.29
N GLU A 12 -77.96 -30.19 -40.97
CA GLU A 12 -76.76 -30.87 -40.49
C GLU A 12 -75.52 -29.94 -40.41
N GLU A 13 -75.34 -29.13 -41.41
CA GLU A 13 -74.26 -28.10 -41.41
C GLU A 13 -74.53 -27.07 -40.31
N GLN A 14 -75.68 -26.59 -40.12
CA GLN A 14 -76.05 -25.67 -39.03
C GLN A 14 -75.83 -26.31 -37.66
N THR A 15 -76.28 -27.56 -37.49
CA THR A 15 -76.05 -28.28 -36.22
C THR A 15 -74.57 -28.50 -35.91
N ASN A 16 -73.76 -28.82 -36.93
CA ASN A 16 -72.28 -28.99 -36.78
C ASN A 16 -71.62 -27.65 -36.48
N LEU A 17 -72.08 -26.53 -37.14
CA LEU A 17 -71.55 -25.20 -36.87
C LEU A 17 -71.86 -24.78 -35.41
N PHE A 18 -73.17 -24.98 -35.00
CA PHE A 18 -73.56 -24.70 -33.62
C PHE A 18 -72.71 -25.48 -32.59
N ARG A 19 -72.56 -26.78 -32.81
CA ARG A 19 -71.76 -27.63 -31.91
C ARG A 19 -70.31 -27.14 -31.84
N LYS A 20 -69.68 -26.82 -32.98
CA LYS A 20 -68.32 -26.28 -33.02
C LYS A 20 -68.19 -24.95 -32.28
N THR A 21 -69.20 -24.06 -32.46
CA THR A 21 -69.22 -22.74 -31.81
C THR A 21 -69.39 -22.89 -30.28
N THR A 22 -70.29 -23.77 -29.85
CA THR A 22 -70.53 -24.05 -28.43
C THR A 22 -69.26 -24.64 -27.76
N GLN A 23 -68.59 -25.59 -28.44
CA GLN A 23 -67.36 -26.17 -27.95
C GLN A 23 -66.23 -25.11 -27.84
N LYS A 24 -66.10 -24.29 -28.88
CA LYS A 24 -65.08 -23.23 -28.88
C LYS A 24 -65.33 -22.18 -27.79
N ASN A 25 -66.60 -21.84 -27.52
CA ASN A 25 -66.95 -20.96 -26.42
C ASN A 25 -66.58 -21.58 -25.05
N ALA A 26 -66.88 -22.85 -24.84
CA ALA A 26 -66.52 -23.54 -23.62
C ALA A 26 -64.99 -23.59 -23.40
N ASP A 27 -64.24 -23.84 -24.48
CA ASP A 27 -62.77 -23.84 -24.45
C ASP A 27 -62.21 -22.45 -24.13
N LEU A 28 -62.81 -21.39 -24.72
CA LEU A 28 -62.41 -20.02 -24.43
C LEU A 28 -62.75 -19.60 -23.00
N GLU A 29 -63.93 -19.97 -22.50
CA GLU A 29 -64.33 -19.71 -21.11
C GLU A 29 -63.37 -20.39 -20.13
N ALA A 30 -62.99 -21.66 -20.38
CA ALA A 30 -62.01 -22.38 -19.58
C ALA A 30 -60.64 -21.65 -19.60
N ARG A 31 -60.24 -21.15 -20.78
CA ARG A 31 -58.97 -20.42 -20.90
C ARG A 31 -59.00 -19.06 -20.20
N VAL A 32 -60.11 -18.36 -20.22
CA VAL A 32 -60.30 -17.11 -19.48
C VAL A 32 -60.13 -17.35 -17.97
N VAL A 33 -60.80 -18.37 -17.44
CA VAL A 33 -60.69 -18.72 -16.01
C VAL A 33 -59.24 -19.07 -15.63
N GLU A 34 -58.54 -19.78 -16.49
CA GLU A 34 -57.10 -20.10 -16.25
C GLU A 34 -56.24 -18.85 -16.24
N LEU A 35 -56.41 -17.96 -17.24
CA LEU A 35 -55.66 -16.70 -17.32
C LEU A 35 -55.96 -15.77 -16.14
N GLU A 36 -57.20 -15.72 -15.69
CA GLU A 36 -57.59 -14.95 -14.49
C GLU A 36 -56.89 -15.50 -13.23
N ARG A 37 -56.76 -16.82 -13.11
CA ARG A 37 -56.02 -17.47 -12.01
C ARG A 37 -54.54 -17.10 -12.07
N GLU A 38 -53.90 -17.24 -13.24
CA GLU A 38 -52.51 -16.86 -13.44
C GLU A 38 -52.29 -15.37 -13.11
N LEU A 39 -53.16 -14.49 -13.60
CA LEU A 39 -53.11 -13.06 -13.34
C LEU A 39 -53.18 -12.72 -11.85
N ASN A 40 -54.04 -13.42 -11.09
CA ASN A 40 -54.13 -13.22 -9.66
C ASN A 40 -52.87 -13.63 -8.91
N VAL A 41 -52.24 -14.73 -9.32
CA VAL A 41 -50.94 -15.16 -8.77
C VAL A 41 -49.86 -14.11 -9.05
N TRP A 42 -49.80 -13.60 -10.29
CA TRP A 42 -48.86 -12.57 -10.66
C TRP A 42 -49.08 -11.23 -9.93
N LYS A 43 -50.32 -10.82 -9.73
CA LYS A 43 -50.68 -9.63 -8.95
C LYS A 43 -50.21 -9.75 -7.50
N LEU A 44 -50.41 -10.92 -6.89
CA LEU A 44 -49.97 -11.18 -5.52
C LEU A 44 -48.45 -11.14 -5.41
N ALA A 45 -47.73 -11.85 -6.31
CA ALA A 45 -46.26 -11.85 -6.36
C ALA A 45 -45.68 -10.44 -6.57
N PHE A 46 -46.29 -9.66 -7.49
CA PHE A 46 -45.85 -8.29 -7.72
C PHE A 46 -46.07 -7.40 -6.49
N SER A 47 -47.24 -7.53 -5.83
CA SER A 47 -47.52 -6.76 -4.60
C SER A 47 -46.53 -7.07 -3.48
N THR A 48 -46.17 -8.35 -3.28
CA THR A 48 -45.15 -8.73 -2.27
C THR A 48 -43.80 -8.18 -2.62
N THR A 49 -43.36 -8.29 -3.87
CA THR A 49 -42.07 -7.76 -4.33
C THR A 49 -41.96 -6.24 -4.17
N GLU A 50 -43.02 -5.50 -4.50
CA GLU A 50 -43.07 -4.06 -4.29
C GLU A 50 -42.98 -3.67 -2.79
N GLN A 51 -43.65 -4.42 -1.94
CA GLN A 51 -43.54 -4.21 -0.48
C GLN A 51 -42.09 -4.44 0.04
N GLU A 52 -41.49 -5.54 -0.41
CA GLU A 52 -40.08 -5.84 -0.08
C GLU A 52 -39.15 -4.74 -0.58
N LYS A 53 -39.31 -4.29 -1.82
CA LYS A 53 -38.55 -3.19 -2.41
C LYS A 53 -38.64 -1.90 -1.58
N VAL A 54 -39.82 -1.54 -1.14
CA VAL A 54 -40.03 -0.37 -0.26
C VAL A 54 -39.34 -0.54 1.08
N LEU A 55 -39.37 -1.76 1.66
CA LEU A 55 -38.64 -2.05 2.92
C LEU A 55 -37.12 -1.94 2.73
N PHE A 56 -36.58 -2.55 1.69
CA PHE A 56 -35.16 -2.44 1.37
C PHE A 56 -34.73 -1.00 1.11
N GLN A 57 -35.53 -0.23 0.36
CA GLN A 57 -35.24 1.19 0.14
C GLN A 57 -35.19 2.00 1.44
N LYS A 58 -36.10 1.72 2.38
CA LYS A 58 -36.08 2.34 3.71
C LYS A 58 -34.83 1.95 4.50
N GLN A 59 -34.39 0.68 4.41
CA GLN A 59 -33.17 0.22 5.06
C GLN A 59 -31.93 0.89 4.45
N VAL A 60 -31.84 0.95 3.12
CA VAL A 60 -30.74 1.64 2.41
C VAL A 60 -30.68 3.11 2.85
N ASN A 61 -31.78 3.83 2.77
CA ASN A 61 -31.84 5.25 3.17
C ASN A 61 -31.49 5.48 4.65
N ARG A 62 -31.78 4.50 5.52
CA ARG A 62 -31.37 4.55 6.92
C ARG A 62 -29.86 4.33 7.08
N LEU A 63 -29.31 3.35 6.37
CA LEU A 63 -27.87 3.07 6.39
C LEU A 63 -27.08 4.24 5.80
N GLU A 64 -27.53 4.80 4.68
CA GLU A 64 -26.91 5.98 4.05
C GLU A 64 -26.87 7.18 5.00
N ARG A 65 -27.98 7.46 5.70
CA ARG A 65 -28.02 8.53 6.71
C ARG A 65 -27.07 8.26 7.87
N ASN A 66 -26.99 7.02 8.36
CA ASN A 66 -26.05 6.67 9.44
C ASN A 66 -24.60 6.81 8.99
N ILE A 67 -24.27 6.39 7.75
CA ILE A 67 -22.92 6.55 7.18
C ILE A 67 -22.62 8.03 6.94
N GLY A 68 -23.58 8.79 6.41
CA GLY A 68 -23.45 10.24 6.20
C GLY A 68 -23.16 10.96 7.52
N SER A 69 -23.91 10.68 8.56
CA SER A 69 -23.66 11.24 9.90
C SER A 69 -22.25 10.92 10.41
N LEU A 70 -21.76 9.70 10.22
CA LEU A 70 -20.37 9.33 10.61
C LEU A 70 -19.32 10.10 9.80
N LYS A 71 -19.56 10.38 8.52
CA LYS A 71 -18.65 11.17 7.67
C LYS A 71 -18.71 12.66 8.03
N ASP A 72 -19.90 13.20 8.21
CA ASP A 72 -20.13 14.64 8.35
C ASP A 72 -19.78 15.16 9.74
N ASP A 73 -19.90 14.34 10.80
CA ASP A 73 -19.66 14.75 12.16
C ASP A 73 -18.17 15.00 12.47
N ASN A 74 -17.26 14.24 11.86
CA ASN A 74 -15.82 14.35 12.11
C ASN A 74 -14.98 13.94 10.88
N PRO A 75 -15.00 14.69 9.80
CA PRO A 75 -14.18 14.37 8.63
C PRO A 75 -12.69 14.45 8.99
N LEU A 76 -11.92 13.47 8.51
CA LEU A 76 -10.51 13.30 8.83
C LEU A 76 -9.65 13.29 7.56
N VAL A 77 -8.62 14.10 7.55
CA VAL A 77 -7.54 14.08 6.56
C VAL A 77 -6.27 13.61 7.24
N LEU A 78 -5.74 12.49 6.79
CA LEU A 78 -4.49 11.94 7.32
C LEU A 78 -3.31 12.38 6.44
N CYS A 79 -2.17 12.63 7.08
CA CYS A 79 -0.90 12.82 6.40
C CYS A 79 0.12 11.89 7.06
N LEU A 80 0.50 10.83 6.35
CA LEU A 80 1.41 9.79 6.81
C LEU A 80 2.72 9.93 6.06
N ILE A 81 3.79 10.29 6.77
CA ILE A 81 5.07 10.63 6.16
C ILE A 81 6.15 9.69 6.67
N ASP A 82 6.86 9.07 5.73
CA ASP A 82 8.14 8.43 5.97
C ASP A 82 9.24 9.49 6.07
N GLY A 83 9.63 9.81 7.30
CA GLY A 83 10.60 10.86 7.59
C GLY A 83 12.06 10.48 7.23
N ASP A 84 12.35 9.18 7.07
CA ASP A 84 13.66 8.72 6.64
C ASP A 84 13.91 9.02 5.15
N GLY A 85 12.83 9.10 4.37
CA GLY A 85 12.85 9.45 2.95
C GLY A 85 12.40 10.87 2.63
N ASN A 86 11.43 11.42 3.34
CA ASN A 86 10.95 12.79 3.15
C ASN A 86 11.55 13.70 4.24
N ILE A 87 12.80 14.09 4.04
CA ILE A 87 13.53 14.95 4.98
C ILE A 87 13.04 16.39 4.82
N PHE A 88 12.74 17.07 5.94
CA PHE A 88 12.40 18.49 5.93
C PHE A 88 13.52 19.36 5.35
N SER A 89 13.18 20.51 4.78
CA SER A 89 14.17 21.39 4.17
C SER A 89 15.19 21.89 5.19
N SER A 90 16.44 22.12 4.72
CA SER A 90 17.54 22.60 5.56
C SER A 90 17.21 23.90 6.26
N ASP A 91 16.48 24.79 5.57
CA ASP A 91 16.10 26.10 6.08
C ASP A 91 15.15 26.00 7.27
N LEU A 92 14.21 25.05 7.24
CA LEU A 92 13.33 24.78 8.37
C LEU A 92 14.07 24.08 9.52
N LEU A 93 14.92 23.11 9.23
CA LEU A 93 15.70 22.41 10.25
C LEU A 93 16.63 23.34 11.01
N ALA A 94 17.31 24.26 10.31
CA ALA A 94 18.24 25.22 10.90
C ALA A 94 17.55 26.22 11.83
N GLN A 95 16.26 26.49 11.64
CA GLN A 95 15.47 27.39 12.52
C GLN A 95 15.02 26.72 13.83
N GLY A 96 15.32 25.44 14.01
CA GLY A 96 14.96 24.71 15.23
C GLY A 96 13.45 24.78 15.54
N ARG A 97 13.08 25.20 16.76
CA ARG A 97 11.68 25.23 17.19
C ARG A 97 10.75 26.06 16.30
N ALA A 98 11.20 27.20 15.84
CA ALA A 98 10.42 28.04 14.93
C ALA A 98 10.20 27.35 13.58
N GLY A 99 11.24 26.71 13.03
CA GLY A 99 11.16 25.95 11.80
C GLY A 99 10.23 24.75 11.88
N GLY A 100 10.19 24.06 13.03
CA GLY A 100 9.24 22.98 13.28
C GLY A 100 7.78 23.45 13.25
N ALA A 101 7.49 24.56 13.93
CA ALA A 101 6.16 25.19 13.89
C ALA A 101 5.80 25.67 12.48
N GLN A 102 6.74 26.26 11.75
CA GLN A 102 6.55 26.70 10.37
C GLN A 102 6.30 25.50 9.42
N ALA A 103 7.03 24.39 9.57
CA ALA A 103 6.80 23.17 8.80
C ALA A 103 5.37 22.64 8.97
N ALA A 104 4.86 22.63 10.18
CA ALA A 104 3.48 22.25 10.48
C ALA A 104 2.46 23.19 9.82
N GLN A 105 2.71 24.49 9.83
CA GLN A 105 1.85 25.48 9.16
C GLN A 105 1.86 25.32 7.64
N LEU A 106 3.03 25.10 7.03
CA LEU A 106 3.17 24.89 5.59
C LEU A 106 2.46 23.60 5.15
N LEU A 107 2.59 22.52 5.92
CA LEU A 107 1.84 21.28 5.68
C LEU A 107 0.33 21.50 5.76
N THR A 108 -0.13 22.18 6.80
CA THR A 108 -1.57 22.49 6.96
C THR A 108 -2.07 23.31 5.79
N LYS A 109 -1.35 24.35 5.40
CA LYS A 109 -1.72 25.21 4.27
C LYS A 109 -1.74 24.42 2.97
N GLY A 110 -0.66 23.67 2.65
CA GLY A 110 -0.57 22.91 1.42
C GLY A 110 -1.67 21.85 1.29
N ILE A 111 -2.01 21.14 2.40
CA ILE A 111 -3.12 20.19 2.43
C ILE A 111 -4.45 20.90 2.18
N THR A 112 -4.68 22.03 2.83
CA THR A 112 -5.94 22.79 2.70
C THR A 112 -6.09 23.35 1.28
N ASP A 113 -5.05 23.97 0.74
CA ASP A 113 -5.04 24.52 -0.61
C ASP A 113 -5.30 23.42 -1.66
N TYR A 114 -4.63 22.28 -1.52
CA TYR A 114 -4.85 21.11 -2.41
C TYR A 114 -6.30 20.63 -2.37
N LEU A 115 -6.90 20.54 -1.20
CA LEU A 115 -8.28 20.08 -1.05
C LEU A 115 -9.26 21.08 -1.70
N ILE A 116 -9.03 22.37 -1.57
CA ILE A 116 -9.86 23.42 -2.18
C ILE A 116 -9.73 23.38 -3.70
N GLU A 117 -8.51 23.29 -4.24
CA GLU A 117 -8.27 23.27 -5.69
C GLU A 117 -8.85 22.03 -6.40
N ASN A 118 -9.04 20.93 -5.69
CA ASN A 118 -9.56 19.68 -6.23
C ASN A 118 -11.01 19.37 -5.80
N GLU A 119 -11.74 20.38 -5.34
CA GLU A 119 -13.13 20.27 -4.87
C GLU A 119 -14.08 19.75 -5.95
N ASP A 120 -13.97 20.25 -7.16
CA ASP A 120 -14.87 19.93 -8.28
C ASP A 120 -14.82 18.45 -8.71
N ASN A 121 -13.77 17.72 -8.35
CA ASN A 121 -13.57 16.31 -8.68
C ASN A 121 -13.96 15.34 -7.56
N ALA A 122 -14.36 15.86 -6.39
CA ALA A 122 -14.70 15.02 -5.24
C ALA A 122 -16.21 14.91 -5.06
N SER A 123 -16.73 13.70 -5.18
CA SER A 123 -18.13 13.37 -4.83
C SER A 123 -18.46 13.58 -3.34
N ASP A 124 -17.49 13.96 -2.52
CA ASP A 124 -17.59 14.15 -1.06
C ASP A 124 -17.26 15.60 -0.66
N SER A 125 -18.24 16.51 -0.75
CA SER A 125 -18.13 17.91 -0.29
C SER A 125 -17.83 18.05 1.20
N SER A 126 -17.93 16.98 2.00
CA SER A 126 -17.73 17.02 3.46
C SER A 126 -16.30 17.33 3.90
N CYS A 127 -15.29 16.96 3.07
CA CYS A 127 -13.88 17.21 3.37
C CYS A 127 -13.48 18.68 3.27
N ILE A 128 -14.25 19.49 2.56
CA ILE A 128 -13.87 20.81 2.07
C ILE A 128 -14.48 21.93 2.92
N SER A 129 -15.54 21.64 3.67
CA SER A 129 -16.25 22.68 4.44
C SER A 129 -15.46 23.27 5.63
N GLY A 130 -14.13 23.16 5.66
CA GLY A 130 -13.26 23.68 6.73
C GLY A 130 -13.39 22.95 8.09
N ARG A 131 -14.16 21.86 8.12
CA ARG A 131 -14.39 21.04 9.33
C ARG A 131 -13.44 19.87 9.45
N ALA A 132 -12.73 19.49 8.35
CA ALA A 132 -11.84 18.35 8.36
C ALA A 132 -10.67 18.55 9.33
N LYS A 133 -10.47 17.58 10.22
CA LYS A 133 -9.30 17.57 11.11
C LYS A 133 -8.12 16.98 10.35
N ILE A 134 -7.03 17.74 10.28
CA ILE A 134 -5.79 17.30 9.67
C ILE A 134 -4.93 16.64 10.75
N TRP A 135 -4.61 15.37 10.55
CA TRP A 135 -3.74 14.58 11.44
C TRP A 135 -2.45 14.22 10.69
N VAL A 136 -1.32 14.72 11.17
CA VAL A 136 -0.01 14.48 10.56
C VAL A 136 0.85 13.62 11.47
N SER A 137 1.35 12.50 10.91
CA SER A 137 2.28 11.60 11.58
C SER A 137 3.50 11.39 10.69
N VAL A 138 4.67 11.79 11.19
CA VAL A 138 5.96 11.55 10.55
C VAL A 138 6.66 10.44 11.32
N TYR A 139 6.90 9.31 10.66
CA TYR A 139 7.61 8.17 11.26
C TYR A 139 9.05 8.16 10.79
N CYS A 140 10.00 8.09 11.71
CA CYS A 140 11.42 8.07 11.35
C CYS A 140 12.26 7.31 12.38
N ASN A 141 13.40 6.81 11.96
CA ASN A 141 14.49 6.45 12.88
C ASN A 141 15.17 7.75 13.31
N LYS A 142 14.70 8.33 14.42
CA LYS A 142 15.14 9.65 14.89
C LYS A 142 16.66 9.76 15.01
N SER A 143 17.33 8.80 15.65
CA SER A 143 18.77 8.84 15.85
C SER A 143 19.53 8.66 14.53
N GLY A 144 19.09 7.79 13.63
CA GLY A 144 19.67 7.63 12.30
C GLY A 144 19.50 8.86 11.42
N LEU A 145 18.32 9.48 11.48
CA LEU A 145 18.03 10.71 10.78
C LEU A 145 18.86 11.88 11.31
N GLN A 146 18.94 12.03 12.66
CA GLN A 146 19.76 13.03 13.34
C GLN A 146 21.23 12.92 12.93
N GLU A 147 21.82 11.72 12.98
CA GLU A 147 23.19 11.50 12.54
C GLU A 147 23.39 11.88 11.06
N THR A 148 22.41 11.56 10.21
CA THR A 148 22.44 11.91 8.79
C THR A 148 22.43 13.41 8.57
N ILE A 149 21.56 14.14 9.24
CA ILE A 149 21.38 15.59 9.12
C ILE A 149 22.61 16.32 9.67
N THR A 150 23.09 15.93 10.88
CA THR A 150 24.24 16.61 11.53
C THR A 150 25.55 16.35 10.82
N SER A 151 25.80 15.12 10.36
CA SER A 151 27.01 14.78 9.59
C SER A 151 27.12 15.55 8.27
N ARG A 152 26.00 16.06 7.76
CA ARG A 152 25.94 16.88 6.55
C ARG A 152 25.83 18.37 6.82
N GLN A 153 25.93 18.76 8.08
CA GLN A 153 25.88 20.14 8.51
C GLN A 153 24.60 20.89 8.07
N LEU A 154 23.47 20.17 7.96
CA LEU A 154 22.16 20.76 7.65
C LEU A 154 21.60 21.51 8.86
N CYS A 155 21.82 20.99 10.06
CA CYS A 155 21.56 21.64 11.34
C CYS A 155 22.36 20.96 12.46
N THR A 156 22.37 21.58 13.64
CA THR A 156 22.95 20.96 14.84
C THR A 156 21.98 19.97 15.48
N THR A 157 22.48 19.12 16.39
CA THR A 157 21.65 18.22 17.20
C THR A 157 20.57 18.97 17.95
N GLU A 158 20.93 20.08 18.60
CA GLU A 158 20.02 20.92 19.39
C GLU A 158 18.94 21.54 18.52
N GLN A 159 19.30 21.99 17.30
CA GLN A 159 18.35 22.53 16.33
C GLN A 159 17.35 21.46 15.88
N PHE A 160 17.83 20.23 15.60
CA PHE A 160 16.95 19.13 15.21
C PHE A 160 15.98 18.73 16.34
N GLU A 161 16.46 18.60 17.57
CA GLU A 161 15.62 18.33 18.73
C GLU A 161 14.56 19.44 18.93
N ALA A 162 14.99 20.70 18.85
CA ALA A 162 14.10 21.85 18.96
C ALA A 162 13.06 21.88 17.82
N PHE A 163 13.45 21.48 16.60
CA PHE A 163 12.54 21.36 15.46
C PHE A 163 11.42 20.33 15.74
N ILE A 164 11.77 19.14 16.23
CA ILE A 164 10.78 18.11 16.59
C ILE A 164 9.80 18.64 17.65
N VAL A 165 10.31 19.31 18.67
CA VAL A 165 9.46 19.93 19.72
C VAL A 165 8.53 20.97 19.11
N GLY A 166 9.05 21.84 18.21
CA GLY A 166 8.25 22.86 17.55
C GLY A 166 7.14 22.28 16.70
N PHE A 167 7.44 21.23 15.93
CA PHE A 167 6.48 20.56 15.08
C PHE A 167 5.37 19.88 15.92
N ASN A 168 5.74 19.11 16.94
CA ASN A 168 4.79 18.39 17.80
C ASN A 168 3.89 19.32 18.62
N HIS A 169 4.36 20.52 18.95
CA HIS A 169 3.58 21.51 19.70
C HIS A 169 2.70 22.38 18.81
N ALA A 170 2.91 22.38 17.49
CA ALA A 170 2.15 23.24 16.57
C ALA A 170 0.67 22.85 16.50
N SER A 171 0.35 21.56 16.66
CA SER A 171 -1.02 21.05 16.68
C SER A 171 -1.10 19.79 17.54
N PRO A 172 -2.20 19.56 18.29
CA PRO A 172 -2.40 18.33 19.07
C PRO A 172 -2.40 17.04 18.20
N LEU A 173 -2.68 17.16 16.91
CA LEU A 173 -2.73 16.03 15.96
C LEU A 173 -1.46 15.91 15.11
N PHE A 174 -0.42 16.68 15.40
CA PHE A 174 0.84 16.62 14.67
C PHE A 174 1.91 15.94 15.53
N SER A 175 2.61 14.98 14.97
CA SER A 175 3.67 14.27 15.68
C SER A 175 4.76 13.75 14.76
N ILE A 176 6.01 13.92 15.19
CA ILE A 176 7.17 13.20 14.70
C ILE A 176 7.44 12.06 15.68
N ILE A 177 7.38 10.83 15.18
CA ILE A 177 7.37 9.60 15.97
C ILE A 177 8.67 8.85 15.72
N ASP A 178 9.46 8.66 16.77
CA ASP A 178 10.63 7.79 16.71
C ASP A 178 10.21 6.32 16.70
N VAL A 179 10.57 5.59 15.67
CA VAL A 179 10.30 4.16 15.52
C VAL A 179 11.50 3.29 15.90
N GLY A 180 12.61 3.92 16.30
CA GLY A 180 13.86 3.24 16.65
C GLY A 180 14.62 2.71 15.43
N HIS A 181 15.61 1.84 15.70
CA HIS A 181 16.57 1.36 14.70
C HIS A 181 16.12 0.13 13.89
N GLY A 182 14.85 -0.24 13.88
CA GLY A 182 14.35 -1.41 13.13
C GLY A 182 14.39 -1.18 11.63
N LYS A 183 14.90 -2.16 10.87
CA LYS A 183 14.75 -2.15 9.42
C LYS A 183 13.27 -2.16 9.07
N GLU A 184 12.84 -1.24 8.19
CA GLU A 184 11.43 -1.11 7.76
C GLU A 184 10.44 -0.81 8.92
N ALA A 185 10.93 -0.27 10.07
CA ALA A 185 10.06 0.00 11.21
C ALA A 185 9.06 1.13 10.92
N ALA A 186 9.48 2.19 10.23
CA ALA A 186 8.61 3.26 9.76
C ALA A 186 7.60 2.74 8.74
N ASP A 187 8.07 1.98 7.75
CA ASP A 187 7.24 1.39 6.70
C ASP A 187 6.11 0.54 7.27
N THR A 188 6.42 -0.32 8.24
CA THR A 188 5.44 -1.22 8.85
C THR A 188 4.30 -0.43 9.51
N LYS A 189 4.62 0.65 10.23
CA LYS A 189 3.61 1.51 10.86
C LYS A 189 2.78 2.24 9.82
N ILE A 190 3.41 2.83 8.81
CA ILE A 190 2.73 3.55 7.74
C ILE A 190 1.81 2.62 6.93
N LYS A 191 2.29 1.42 6.57
CA LYS A 191 1.50 0.41 5.86
C LYS A 191 0.25 0.01 6.65
N GLU A 192 0.40 -0.18 7.97
CA GLU A 192 -0.75 -0.53 8.81
C GLU A 192 -1.72 0.65 8.97
N CYS A 193 -1.22 1.87 9.15
CA CYS A 193 -2.06 3.07 9.15
C CYS A 193 -2.84 3.22 7.82
N LEU A 194 -2.19 3.03 6.68
CA LEU A 194 -2.85 3.04 5.38
C LEU A 194 -3.97 2.01 5.31
N ARG A 195 -3.72 0.76 5.72
CA ARG A 195 -4.71 -0.32 5.71
C ARG A 195 -5.92 -0.04 6.58
N VAL A 196 -5.70 0.50 7.77
CA VAL A 196 -6.77 0.73 8.77
C VAL A 196 -7.57 1.97 8.41
N PHE A 197 -6.89 3.11 8.25
CA PHE A 197 -7.58 4.40 8.17
C PHE A 197 -8.25 4.66 6.82
N THR A 198 -7.76 4.13 5.69
CA THR A 198 -8.44 4.29 4.40
C THR A 198 -9.84 3.67 4.39
N ARG A 199 -10.07 2.64 5.22
CA ARG A 199 -11.37 1.97 5.34
C ARG A 199 -12.38 2.72 6.21
N PHE A 200 -11.94 3.69 7.00
CA PHE A 200 -12.85 4.44 7.83
C PHE A 200 -13.72 5.39 6.99
N PRO A 201 -15.05 5.42 7.20
CA PRO A 201 -15.95 6.30 6.46
C PRO A 201 -15.59 7.78 6.61
N GLN A 202 -15.17 8.21 7.81
CA GLN A 202 -14.77 9.58 8.10
C GLN A 202 -13.41 9.99 7.50
N THR A 203 -12.58 9.03 7.07
CA THR A 203 -11.33 9.36 6.39
C THR A 203 -11.61 9.78 4.96
N CYS A 204 -11.49 11.06 4.71
CA CYS A 204 -11.72 11.67 3.42
C CYS A 204 -10.56 11.44 2.46
N LYS A 205 -9.37 11.86 2.86
CA LYS A 205 -8.14 11.75 2.07
C LYS A 205 -6.97 11.36 2.95
N VAL A 206 -5.99 10.70 2.33
CA VAL A 206 -4.72 10.31 2.97
C VAL A 206 -3.58 10.82 2.11
N PHE A 207 -2.84 11.82 2.60
CA PHE A 207 -1.59 12.26 2.00
C PHE A 207 -0.48 11.31 2.44
N PHE A 208 0.12 10.63 1.47
CA PHE A 208 1.12 9.60 1.70
C PHE A 208 2.50 10.04 1.23
N GLY A 209 3.41 10.32 2.16
CA GLY A 209 4.79 10.70 1.93
C GLY A 209 5.76 9.51 2.03
N GLY A 210 5.67 8.56 1.11
CA GLY A 210 6.55 7.39 1.02
C GLY A 210 6.93 7.06 -0.42
N GLY A 211 6.82 8.03 -1.33
CA GLY A 211 7.02 7.85 -2.76
C GLY A 211 8.42 7.43 -3.20
N HIS A 212 9.38 7.46 -2.33
CA HIS A 212 10.80 7.16 -2.58
C HIS A 212 11.12 5.65 -2.50
N ASP A 213 10.21 4.81 -1.95
CA ASP A 213 10.44 3.39 -1.70
C ASP A 213 9.38 2.49 -2.35
N ASN A 214 9.83 1.46 -3.08
CA ASN A 214 8.98 0.42 -3.67
C ASN A 214 8.32 -0.48 -2.62
N GLY A 215 8.81 -0.52 -1.39
CA GLY A 215 8.27 -1.34 -0.30
C GLY A 215 6.79 -1.09 -0.01
N TYR A 216 6.26 0.07 -0.39
CA TYR A 216 4.84 0.42 -0.22
C TYR A 216 3.93 -0.10 -1.34
N ALA A 217 4.48 -0.53 -2.48
CA ALA A 217 3.69 -0.89 -3.66
C ALA A 217 2.68 -2.01 -3.39
N THR A 218 3.05 -3.04 -2.64
CA THR A 218 2.14 -4.14 -2.28
C THR A 218 0.93 -3.68 -1.48
N THR A 219 1.11 -2.76 -0.53
CA THR A 219 0.02 -2.22 0.27
C THR A 219 -0.91 -1.34 -0.57
N LEU A 220 -0.36 -0.47 -1.41
CA LEU A 220 -1.13 0.40 -2.29
C LEU A 220 -1.89 -0.40 -3.36
N ASN A 221 -1.28 -1.47 -3.93
CA ASN A 221 -1.98 -2.39 -4.83
C ASN A 221 -3.16 -3.11 -4.14
N ALA A 222 -2.99 -3.51 -2.87
CA ALA A 222 -4.10 -4.09 -2.11
C ALA A 222 -5.25 -3.08 -1.93
N LEU A 223 -4.94 -1.83 -1.59
CA LEU A 223 -5.93 -0.75 -1.49
C LEU A 223 -6.62 -0.46 -2.82
N ASN A 224 -5.88 -0.56 -3.94
CA ASN A 224 -6.46 -0.41 -5.28
C ASN A 224 -7.48 -1.51 -5.57
N ASN A 225 -7.13 -2.76 -5.29
CA ASN A 225 -8.03 -3.90 -5.50
C ASN A 225 -9.29 -3.84 -4.61
N GLU A 226 -9.19 -3.20 -3.45
CA GLU A 226 -10.30 -2.99 -2.51
C GLU A 226 -11.12 -1.72 -2.81
N GLY A 227 -10.70 -0.89 -3.76
CA GLY A 227 -11.40 0.36 -4.13
C GLY A 227 -11.17 1.53 -3.16
N TYR A 228 -10.08 1.53 -2.40
CA TYR A 228 -9.74 2.61 -1.46
C TYR A 228 -8.59 3.50 -1.91
N LEU A 229 -8.00 3.22 -3.08
CA LEU A 229 -6.84 3.96 -3.57
C LEU A 229 -7.17 5.42 -3.97
N ASP A 230 -8.42 5.69 -4.31
CA ASP A 230 -8.96 7.02 -4.64
C ASP A 230 -8.85 8.03 -3.49
N LYS A 231 -8.74 7.53 -2.26
CA LYS A 231 -8.50 8.38 -1.08
C LYS A 231 -7.03 8.77 -0.92
N VAL A 232 -6.09 8.08 -1.60
CA VAL A 232 -4.64 8.25 -1.38
C VAL A 232 -4.08 9.27 -2.37
N ILE A 233 -3.39 10.27 -1.83
CA ILE A 233 -2.66 11.31 -2.57
C ILE A 233 -1.19 11.17 -2.24
N LEU A 234 -0.34 11.03 -3.25
CA LEU A 234 1.10 10.95 -3.05
C LEU A 234 1.66 12.33 -2.70
N LEU A 235 2.15 12.50 -1.47
CA LEU A 235 2.88 13.68 -1.05
C LEU A 235 4.35 13.53 -1.48
N ARG A 236 4.77 14.32 -2.45
CA ARG A 236 6.13 14.28 -2.97
C ARG A 236 7.08 15.11 -2.12
N GLY A 237 8.17 14.50 -1.67
CA GLY A 237 9.35 15.19 -1.18
C GLY A 237 10.39 15.31 -2.30
N TYR A 238 10.82 14.16 -2.84
CA TYR A 238 11.77 14.14 -3.95
C TYR A 238 11.05 14.11 -5.31
N HIS A 239 11.70 14.65 -6.35
CA HIS A 239 11.19 14.59 -7.72
C HIS A 239 11.07 13.15 -8.25
N GLU A 240 11.94 12.26 -7.77
CA GLU A 240 11.95 10.85 -8.19
C GLU A 240 10.97 10.02 -7.35
N VAL A 241 9.99 9.43 -8.01
CA VAL A 241 9.07 8.44 -7.42
C VAL A 241 9.58 7.04 -7.74
N ALA A 242 9.48 6.12 -6.78
CA ALA A 242 9.86 4.72 -6.94
C ALA A 242 9.13 4.05 -8.11
N PHE A 243 9.84 3.18 -8.83
CA PHE A 243 9.38 2.63 -10.11
C PHE A 243 8.01 1.95 -10.04
N GLU A 244 7.79 1.10 -9.02
CA GLU A 244 6.53 0.37 -8.88
C GLU A 244 5.34 1.28 -8.52
N LEU A 245 5.59 2.40 -7.84
CA LEU A 245 4.55 3.37 -7.48
C LEU A 245 4.08 4.20 -8.67
N ARG A 246 4.92 4.40 -9.69
CA ARG A 246 4.55 5.14 -10.91
C ARG A 246 3.42 4.46 -11.67
N ALA A 247 3.37 3.11 -11.64
CA ALA A 247 2.34 2.34 -12.31
C ALA A 247 0.93 2.57 -11.74
N LEU A 248 0.82 2.98 -10.47
CA LEU A 248 -0.44 3.24 -9.80
C LEU A 248 -1.10 4.58 -10.19
N GLN A 249 -0.36 5.46 -10.87
CA GLN A 249 -0.84 6.77 -11.33
C GLN A 249 -1.58 7.58 -10.24
N LEU A 250 -1.06 7.55 -9.00
CA LEU A 250 -1.66 8.28 -7.89
C LEU A 250 -1.69 9.78 -8.17
N PRO A 251 -2.77 10.49 -7.79
CA PRO A 251 -2.74 11.94 -7.70
C PRO A 251 -1.62 12.34 -6.75
N TYR A 252 -0.96 13.46 -7.01
CA TYR A 252 0.15 13.90 -6.18
C TYR A 252 0.01 15.35 -5.76
N ALA A 253 0.62 15.68 -4.63
CA ALA A 253 0.76 17.03 -4.10
C ALA A 253 2.24 17.30 -3.83
N GLU A 254 2.68 18.51 -4.13
CA GLU A 254 4.02 19.04 -3.79
C GLU A 254 3.83 20.30 -2.97
N PHE A 255 4.46 20.37 -1.80
CA PHE A 255 4.37 21.53 -0.91
C PHE A 255 5.72 22.24 -0.89
N GLU A 256 5.78 23.39 -1.53
CA GLU A 256 7.01 24.15 -1.68
C GLU A 256 7.64 24.50 -0.33
N GLY A 257 8.95 24.33 -0.23
CA GLY A 257 9.73 24.66 0.95
C GLY A 257 9.60 23.74 2.15
N VAL A 258 8.73 22.73 2.11
CA VAL A 258 8.54 21.78 3.23
C VAL A 258 9.64 20.73 3.25
N PHE A 259 9.85 20.03 2.14
CA PHE A 259 10.80 18.94 2.04
C PHE A 259 11.97 19.25 1.13
N MET A 260 13.05 18.52 1.29
CA MET A 260 14.16 18.53 0.35
C MET A 260 13.71 17.89 -0.97
N THR A 261 14.00 18.51 -2.10
CA THR A 261 13.63 18.04 -3.45
C THR A 261 14.60 17.01 -4.03
N ARG A 262 15.80 16.89 -3.45
CA ARG A 262 16.85 15.97 -3.90
C ARG A 262 17.29 15.08 -2.77
N LYS A 263 17.45 13.78 -3.07
CA LYS A 263 18.03 12.84 -2.12
C LYS A 263 19.43 13.27 -1.72
N LEU A 264 19.73 13.14 -0.43
CA LEU A 264 21.07 13.37 0.06
C LEU A 264 22.03 12.33 -0.59
N PRO A 265 23.18 12.75 -1.17
CA PRO A 265 24.10 11.82 -1.81
C PRO A 265 24.60 10.79 -0.79
N TYR A 266 24.76 9.54 -1.22
CA TYR A 266 25.26 8.46 -0.35
C TYR A 266 26.66 8.79 0.16
N ASN A 267 26.87 8.68 1.48
CA ASN A 267 28.20 8.85 2.07
C ASN A 267 28.83 7.46 2.33
N PRO A 268 29.83 7.01 1.54
CA PRO A 268 30.43 5.67 1.67
C PRO A 268 31.26 5.46 2.94
N SER A 269 31.53 6.52 3.72
CA SER A 269 32.32 6.41 4.97
C SER A 269 31.52 5.90 6.18
N ARG A 270 30.25 5.58 6.02
CA ARG A 270 29.39 5.07 7.09
C ARG A 270 29.61 3.56 7.33
N LYS A 271 30.41 3.18 8.30
CA LYS A 271 30.39 1.82 8.88
C LYS A 271 29.11 1.70 9.72
N PRO A 272 28.31 0.63 9.59
CA PRO A 272 27.25 0.36 10.56
C PRO A 272 27.89 0.19 11.94
N SER A 273 27.49 0.99 12.91
CA SER A 273 27.87 0.81 14.31
C SER A 273 27.29 -0.51 14.80
N ALA A 274 28.14 -1.48 15.08
CA ALA A 274 27.79 -2.68 15.80
C ALA A 274 27.54 -2.29 17.27
N HIS A 275 26.29 -2.25 17.70
CA HIS A 275 25.97 -2.17 19.12
C HIS A 275 26.29 -3.51 19.77
N SER A 276 27.28 -3.45 20.66
CA SER A 276 27.57 -4.48 21.65
C SER A 276 26.44 -4.60 22.64
N SER A 277 25.75 -5.76 22.65
CA SER A 277 25.09 -6.23 23.86
C SER A 277 26.17 -6.59 24.90
N GLY A 278 26.16 -5.86 25.97
CA GLY A 278 27.01 -6.17 27.11
C GLY A 278 26.52 -7.43 27.81
N ASP A 279 27.43 -8.35 28.02
CA ASP A 279 27.42 -9.16 29.22
C ASP A 279 28.88 -9.43 29.65
N SER A 280 29.08 -9.15 30.92
CA SER A 280 30.31 -9.23 31.67
C SER A 280 30.75 -10.68 31.88
N GLU A 281 32.03 -10.98 31.79
CA GLU A 281 32.94 -11.50 32.79
C GLU A 281 34.06 -12.35 32.26
N ARG A 282 35.28 -11.97 32.77
CA ARG A 282 36.48 -12.75 32.97
C ARG A 282 37.54 -12.89 31.88
N ARG A 283 38.59 -12.09 32.07
CA ARG A 283 39.97 -12.35 31.64
C ARG A 283 40.54 -13.61 32.33
N PRO A 284 41.64 -14.28 31.74
CA PRO A 284 42.96 -13.69 31.83
C PRO A 284 43.92 -13.94 30.64
N ALA A 285 44.88 -13.02 30.58
CA ALA A 285 46.33 -13.09 30.32
C ALA A 285 46.92 -13.71 29.04
N LYS A 286 47.57 -12.82 28.29
CA LYS A 286 48.91 -12.82 27.62
C LYS A 286 49.54 -14.13 27.19
N ILE A 287 50.01 -14.15 25.91
CA ILE A 287 51.45 -14.35 25.57
C ILE A 287 51.74 -13.78 24.16
N SER A 288 52.88 -13.10 24.06
CA SER A 288 53.52 -12.44 22.92
C SER A 288 54.20 -13.41 21.95
N HIS A 289 54.30 -13.08 20.68
CA HIS A 289 55.55 -13.05 19.89
C HIS A 289 55.29 -12.66 18.42
N GLY A 290 55.84 -11.70 17.97
CA GLY A 290 56.61 -11.00 16.97
C GLY A 290 56.68 -11.53 15.51
N PRO A 291 57.37 -10.83 14.58
CA PRO A 291 56.65 -10.10 13.52
C PRO A 291 56.94 -10.57 12.07
N GLN A 292 56.07 -10.07 11.15
CA GLN A 292 56.24 -9.77 9.71
C GLN A 292 56.15 -10.91 8.66
N PRO A 293 55.84 -10.59 7.34
CA PRO A 293 55.71 -9.30 6.70
C PRO A 293 54.41 -9.05 5.90
N SER A 294 54.23 -7.80 5.55
CA SER A 294 53.20 -7.11 4.77
C SER A 294 52.92 -7.67 3.39
N ILE A 295 51.63 -7.92 3.09
CA ILE A 295 51.06 -7.82 1.74
C ILE A 295 49.73 -7.11 1.86
N THR A 296 49.64 -5.94 1.27
CA THR A 296 48.42 -5.12 1.15
C THR A 296 47.39 -5.83 0.31
N LYS A 297 46.28 -6.27 0.92
CA LYS A 297 45.08 -6.70 0.19
C LYS A 297 43.91 -5.82 0.61
N HIS A 298 43.31 -5.13 -0.34
CA HIS A 298 42.09 -4.36 -0.21
C HIS A 298 40.96 -5.24 0.28
N LYS A 299 40.43 -4.96 1.47
CA LYS A 299 39.35 -5.69 2.13
C LYS A 299 38.02 -5.09 1.74
N VAL A 300 37.30 -5.69 0.78
CA VAL A 300 35.92 -5.37 0.48
C VAL A 300 35.05 -6.28 1.36
N LYS A 301 34.30 -5.67 2.30
CA LYS A 301 33.32 -6.41 3.15
C LYS A 301 32.06 -6.67 2.38
N SER A 302 31.69 -7.96 2.20
CA SER A 302 30.43 -8.41 1.65
C SER A 302 29.39 -8.66 2.75
N HIS A 303 28.19 -8.13 2.60
CA HIS A 303 27.06 -8.27 3.54
C HIS A 303 26.23 -9.56 3.33
N LEU A 304 26.87 -10.69 3.12
CA LEU A 304 26.20 -11.99 3.11
C LEU A 304 26.69 -12.82 4.29
N ALA A 305 25.72 -13.46 4.99
CA ALA A 305 26.05 -14.37 6.07
C ALA A 305 27.08 -15.39 5.60
N PRO A 306 28.13 -15.68 6.39
CA PRO A 306 29.17 -16.63 6.01
C PRO A 306 28.53 -18.00 5.82
N ILE A 307 28.65 -18.55 4.60
CA ILE A 307 28.25 -19.92 4.29
C ILE A 307 29.25 -20.84 4.97
N MET A 308 28.80 -21.58 5.98
CA MET A 308 29.60 -22.68 6.57
C MET A 308 29.58 -23.84 5.59
N LEU A 309 30.71 -24.18 5.02
CA LEU A 309 30.91 -25.35 4.18
C LEU A 309 31.24 -26.59 5.01
N ALA A 310 31.20 -27.78 4.44
CA ALA A 310 31.47 -29.04 5.13
C ALA A 310 32.86 -29.09 5.84
N SER A 311 33.80 -28.38 5.25
CA SER A 311 35.17 -28.24 5.80
C SER A 311 35.28 -27.37 7.07
N GLY A 312 34.20 -26.71 7.50
CA GLY A 312 34.23 -25.73 8.59
C GLY A 312 35.04 -24.47 8.28
N THR A 313 35.57 -24.33 7.08
CA THR A 313 36.43 -23.24 6.66
C THR A 313 35.60 -22.00 6.30
N LYS A 314 35.97 -20.86 6.86
CA LYS A 314 35.36 -19.58 6.59
C LYS A 314 36.11 -18.87 5.45
N PHE A 315 35.46 -18.69 4.32
CA PHE A 315 36.01 -17.98 3.17
C PHE A 315 35.61 -16.49 3.20
N ASP A 316 36.56 -15.59 2.95
CA ASP A 316 36.33 -14.14 2.82
C ASP A 316 37.18 -13.60 1.64
N PRO A 317 36.56 -13.22 0.52
CA PRO A 317 35.15 -13.23 0.21
C PRO A 317 34.55 -14.65 0.04
N PRO A 318 33.24 -14.84 0.20
CA PRO A 318 32.62 -16.15 0.00
C PRO A 318 32.78 -16.66 -1.44
N PRO A 319 32.81 -18.00 -1.66
CA PRO A 319 32.96 -18.58 -2.98
C PRO A 319 31.81 -18.19 -3.90
N CYS A 320 32.09 -17.94 -5.18
CA CYS A 320 31.12 -17.53 -6.18
C CYS A 320 30.26 -18.72 -6.65
N ASN A 321 28.97 -18.71 -6.33
CA ASN A 321 28.05 -19.77 -6.79
C ASN A 321 28.05 -19.92 -8.31
N PHE A 322 28.13 -18.83 -9.08
CA PHE A 322 28.18 -18.90 -10.53
C PHE A 322 29.51 -19.46 -11.06
N HIS A 323 30.61 -19.23 -10.39
CA HIS A 323 31.92 -19.80 -10.82
C HIS A 323 31.98 -21.30 -10.56
N TYR A 324 31.56 -21.75 -9.38
CA TYR A 324 31.68 -23.14 -8.98
C TYR A 324 30.54 -24.06 -9.40
N LEU A 325 29.35 -23.50 -9.65
CA LEU A 325 28.16 -24.28 -9.99
C LEU A 325 27.65 -24.03 -11.42
N ALA A 326 28.11 -22.97 -12.10
CA ALA A 326 27.67 -22.56 -13.44
C ALA A 326 28.76 -21.75 -14.13
N VAL A 327 28.41 -20.65 -14.81
CA VAL A 327 29.38 -19.74 -15.47
C VAL A 327 29.23 -18.32 -14.88
N CYS A 328 30.32 -17.80 -14.31
CA CYS A 328 30.35 -16.43 -13.81
C CYS A 328 30.62 -15.43 -14.95
N LYS A 329 29.65 -14.62 -15.31
CA LYS A 329 29.76 -13.58 -16.36
C LYS A 329 30.63 -12.38 -15.94
N SER A 330 30.95 -12.25 -14.64
CA SER A 330 31.75 -11.14 -14.07
C SER A 330 33.13 -11.59 -13.59
N ALA A 331 33.71 -12.62 -14.19
CA ALA A 331 34.91 -13.30 -13.72
C ALA A 331 36.08 -12.36 -13.34
N GLY A 332 36.31 -11.28 -14.11
CA GLY A 332 37.38 -10.30 -13.81
C GLY A 332 37.05 -9.26 -12.73
N ASN A 333 35.74 -9.08 -12.40
CA ASN A 333 35.29 -8.06 -11.44
C ASN A 333 34.25 -8.64 -10.46
N CYS A 334 34.33 -9.94 -10.19
CA CYS A 334 33.40 -10.59 -9.27
C CYS A 334 33.72 -10.27 -7.83
N ARG A 335 32.72 -9.85 -7.07
CA ARG A 335 32.86 -9.59 -5.63
C ARG A 335 33.00 -10.84 -4.77
N TYR A 336 32.86 -12.04 -5.36
CA TYR A 336 33.00 -13.34 -4.73
C TYR A 336 34.31 -14.00 -5.14
N GLY A 337 34.84 -14.91 -4.31
CA GLY A 337 36.10 -15.60 -4.58
C GLY A 337 35.97 -16.67 -5.67
N HIS A 338 36.98 -16.75 -6.55
CA HIS A 338 37.08 -17.73 -7.63
C HIS A 338 38.27 -18.70 -7.44
N ASP A 339 39.16 -18.42 -6.49
CA ASP A 339 40.45 -19.09 -6.36
C ASP A 339 40.46 -20.12 -5.22
N TYR A 340 39.30 -20.66 -4.85
CA TYR A 340 39.21 -21.64 -3.77
C TYR A 340 39.22 -23.07 -4.29
N GLN A 341 39.99 -23.97 -3.65
CA GLN A 341 39.86 -25.39 -3.88
C GLN A 341 38.76 -25.95 -2.98
N LEU A 342 37.60 -26.22 -3.55
CA LEU A 342 36.41 -26.69 -2.83
C LEU A 342 36.32 -28.22 -2.98
N THR A 343 35.97 -28.90 -1.88
CA THR A 343 35.73 -30.34 -1.88
C THR A 343 34.36 -30.68 -2.53
N PRO A 344 34.13 -31.93 -2.98
CA PRO A 344 32.83 -32.36 -3.50
C PRO A 344 31.69 -32.13 -2.51
N ASP A 345 31.97 -32.26 -1.21
CA ASP A 345 30.98 -32.00 -0.14
C ASP A 345 30.67 -30.53 -0.01
N ASP A 346 31.65 -29.62 -0.13
CA ASP A 346 31.46 -28.19 -0.16
C ASP A 346 30.60 -27.76 -1.37
N LEU A 347 30.85 -28.34 -2.52
CA LEU A 347 30.04 -28.09 -3.73
C LEU A 347 28.59 -28.57 -3.56
N THR A 348 28.37 -29.67 -2.83
CA THR A 348 27.04 -30.17 -2.52
C THR A 348 26.28 -29.21 -1.59
N ILE A 349 26.92 -28.72 -0.55
CA ILE A 349 26.32 -27.72 0.36
C ILE A 349 26.05 -26.42 -0.38
N MET A 350 26.95 -25.96 -1.26
CA MET A 350 26.71 -24.78 -2.10
C MET A 350 25.51 -24.95 -2.99
N ARG A 351 25.30 -26.12 -3.61
CA ARG A 351 24.10 -26.41 -4.44
C ARG A 351 22.81 -26.35 -3.61
N VAL A 352 22.82 -26.95 -2.42
CA VAL A 352 21.66 -26.93 -1.51
C VAL A 352 21.32 -25.49 -1.09
N ASN A 353 22.33 -24.70 -0.74
CA ASN A 353 22.13 -23.32 -0.32
C ASN A 353 21.72 -22.41 -1.49
N ALA A 354 22.26 -22.64 -2.68
CA ALA A 354 21.85 -21.91 -3.89
C ALA A 354 20.36 -22.15 -4.24
N LYS A 355 19.86 -23.38 -4.04
CA LYS A 355 18.43 -23.71 -4.25
C LYS A 355 17.50 -23.06 -3.21
N LYS A 356 17.98 -22.73 -2.02
CA LYS A 356 17.21 -22.03 -0.98
C LYS A 356 17.09 -20.53 -1.24
N SER A 357 17.95 -19.97 -2.08
CA SER A 357 17.90 -18.55 -2.45
C SER A 357 16.94 -18.35 -3.61
N PRO A 358 15.87 -17.53 -3.48
CA PRO A 358 14.95 -17.26 -4.58
C PRO A 358 15.70 -16.63 -5.75
N CYS A 359 15.70 -17.29 -6.91
CA CYS A 359 16.26 -16.74 -8.14
C CYS A 359 15.28 -15.71 -8.70
N GLY A 360 15.68 -14.45 -8.82
CA GLY A 360 14.85 -13.38 -9.37
C GLY A 360 14.41 -13.59 -10.84
N HIS A 361 14.92 -14.64 -11.52
CA HIS A 361 14.52 -15.04 -12.87
C HIS A 361 13.59 -16.26 -12.90
N ALA A 362 13.52 -17.06 -11.82
CA ALA A 362 12.70 -18.27 -11.81
C ALA A 362 11.20 -17.98 -11.64
N ASN A 363 10.83 -16.77 -11.18
CA ASN A 363 9.43 -16.33 -11.04
C ASN A 363 8.92 -15.52 -12.25
N ARG A 364 9.57 -15.57 -13.40
CA ARG A 364 9.15 -14.89 -14.64
C ARG A 364 8.71 -15.84 -15.77
N SER A 365 8.35 -17.04 -15.46
CA SER A 365 7.75 -17.95 -16.44
C SER A 365 6.48 -18.54 -15.85
N GLU A 366 5.41 -18.08 -16.44
CA GLU A 366 4.01 -18.47 -16.55
C GLU A 366 3.03 -17.45 -16.01
#